data_04f84ad0c6f7cb4e25c9a22ae3849f1d
#
_entry.id   04f84ad0c6f7cb4e25c9a22ae3849f1d
#
_cell.length_a   1.000
_cell.length_b   1.000
_cell.length_c   1.000
_cell.angle_alpha   90.00
_cell.angle_beta   90.00
_cell.angle_gamma   90.00
#
_symmetry.space_group_name_H-M   'P 1'
#
loop_
_entity.id
_entity.type
_entity.pdbx_description
1 polymer ?
#
loop_
_entity_poly.entity_id
_entity_poly.type
_entity_poly.pdbx_seq_one_letter_code
_entity_poly.pdbx_strand_id
1 'polypeptide(L)'
;MKLGLFTDPHYSTKDLACKTRRPSLSYAKIKDAMEHFANERVDAVICLGDLVDDCGSVEENVEAIKRITALIRSFNVTFYCMMGNHDYQNFTRTDFDKYTDGAYPPFSIEMGKSLLIFLDCNYRKCGRIYAPGDVDWKDTRLPEDQLSKMRELIEASPEKDVYVLSHQNVDSGIRADHVTDNAEDIRAVLNSFANVRAVIQGHYHHGHDNVIDGTKYHTLPAMCEGEGSYFEIFEVK
;
A
#
# COMPACT_ATOMS: atom_id res chain seq x y z
N MET A 1 -14.94 0.97 12.67
CA MET A 1 -14.20 -0.26 12.32
C MET A 1 -12.72 0.02 12.43
N LYS A 2 -11.91 -0.99 12.77
CA LYS A 2 -10.46 -0.86 12.95
C LYS A 2 -9.71 -1.55 11.80
N LEU A 3 -8.80 -0.85 11.17
CA LEU A 3 -7.87 -1.41 10.18
C LEU A 3 -6.46 -1.47 10.79
N GLY A 4 -5.80 -2.62 10.73
CA GLY A 4 -4.37 -2.72 10.98
C GLY A 4 -3.61 -2.32 9.72
N LEU A 5 -2.74 -1.34 9.79
CA LEU A 5 -2.01 -0.82 8.64
C LEU A 5 -0.50 -0.96 8.83
N PHE A 6 0.18 -1.38 7.78
CA PHE A 6 1.63 -1.30 7.64
C PHE A 6 2.02 -1.15 6.17
N THR A 7 3.26 -0.73 5.92
CA THR A 7 3.77 -0.52 4.57
C THR A 7 5.25 -0.79 4.48
N ASP A 8 5.73 -1.08 3.29
CA ASP A 8 7.15 -1.15 2.95
C ASP A 8 7.97 -2.04 3.92
N PRO A 9 7.55 -3.28 4.21
CA PRO A 9 8.37 -4.17 5.00
C PRO A 9 9.61 -4.66 4.23
N HIS A 10 9.58 -4.68 2.90
CA HIS A 10 10.71 -5.08 2.05
C HIS A 10 11.38 -6.38 2.50
N TYR A 11 10.59 -7.35 2.90
CA TYR A 11 11.15 -8.58 3.44
C TYR A 11 12.09 -9.27 2.45
N SER A 12 13.29 -9.54 2.90
CA SER A 12 14.27 -10.39 2.21
C SER A 12 15.26 -10.97 3.22
N THR A 13 16.21 -11.78 2.75
CA THR A 13 17.27 -12.36 3.60
C THR A 13 18.43 -11.41 3.83
N LYS A 14 18.43 -10.22 3.24
CA LYS A 14 19.51 -9.23 3.37
C LYS A 14 19.44 -8.50 4.72
N ASP A 15 20.56 -8.42 5.43
CA ASP A 15 20.62 -7.73 6.73
C ASP A 15 20.57 -6.21 6.58
N LEU A 16 21.04 -5.68 5.47
CA LEU A 16 21.11 -4.26 5.19
C LEU A 16 20.89 -4.00 3.70
N ALA A 17 19.98 -3.09 3.39
CA ALA A 17 19.77 -2.55 2.06
C ALA A 17 19.64 -1.02 2.10
N CYS A 18 20.02 -0.32 1.04
CA CYS A 18 19.88 1.13 0.89
C CYS A 18 20.36 1.95 2.12
N LYS A 19 21.37 1.47 2.85
CA LYS A 19 21.98 2.06 4.07
C LYS A 19 21.15 1.95 5.35
N THR A 20 19.83 1.99 5.32
CA THR A 20 18.95 2.11 6.50
C THR A 20 17.93 1.00 6.62
N ARG A 21 17.55 0.36 5.51
CA ARG A 21 16.59 -0.74 5.50
C ARG A 21 17.19 -1.99 6.16
N ARG A 22 16.38 -2.67 6.98
CA ARG A 22 16.70 -3.93 7.65
C ARG A 22 15.75 -5.05 7.21
N PRO A 23 15.85 -5.52 5.94
CA PRO A 23 14.89 -6.45 5.35
C PRO A 23 14.75 -7.77 6.11
N SER A 24 15.84 -8.32 6.63
CA SER A 24 15.83 -9.57 7.40
C SER A 24 15.02 -9.48 8.70
N LEU A 25 14.90 -8.26 9.30
CA LEU A 25 14.11 -8.03 10.50
C LEU A 25 12.61 -7.96 10.22
N SER A 26 12.19 -7.74 8.97
CA SER A 26 10.79 -7.52 8.62
C SER A 26 9.90 -8.70 8.96
N TYR A 27 10.42 -9.93 8.97
CA TYR A 27 9.66 -11.10 9.43
C TYR A 27 9.21 -10.95 10.90
N ALA A 28 10.13 -10.57 11.78
CA ALA A 28 9.82 -10.38 13.19
C ALA A 28 8.90 -9.17 13.38
N LYS A 29 9.15 -8.06 12.67
CA LYS A 29 8.33 -6.85 12.73
C LYS A 29 6.89 -7.09 12.27
N ILE A 30 6.69 -7.84 11.18
CA ILE A 30 5.35 -8.24 10.72
C ILE A 30 4.68 -9.12 11.78
N LYS A 31 5.42 -10.06 12.39
CA LYS A 31 4.87 -10.91 13.45
C LYS A 31 4.38 -10.07 14.62
N ASP A 32 5.18 -9.12 15.10
CA ASP A 32 4.81 -8.20 16.19
C ASP A 32 3.57 -7.38 15.84
N ALA A 33 3.51 -6.84 14.60
CA ALA A 33 2.34 -6.13 14.12
C ALA A 33 1.09 -7.00 14.11
N MET A 34 1.18 -8.22 13.59
CA MET A 34 0.06 -9.16 13.53
C MET A 34 -0.41 -9.60 14.92
N GLU A 35 0.49 -9.82 15.88
CA GLU A 35 0.15 -10.10 17.28
C GLU A 35 -0.62 -8.93 17.90
N HIS A 36 -0.16 -7.70 17.66
CA HIS A 36 -0.85 -6.49 18.12
C HIS A 36 -2.24 -6.35 17.51
N PHE A 37 -2.36 -6.50 16.19
CA PHE A 37 -3.63 -6.42 15.48
C PHE A 37 -4.65 -7.48 15.93
N ALA A 38 -4.18 -8.70 16.17
CA ALA A 38 -5.02 -9.76 16.71
C ALA A 38 -5.54 -9.44 18.12
N ASN A 39 -4.67 -8.93 19.00
CA ASN A 39 -5.05 -8.49 20.37
C ASN A 39 -6.08 -7.36 20.35
N GLU A 40 -5.91 -6.40 19.44
CA GLU A 40 -6.81 -5.26 19.25
C GLU A 40 -8.08 -5.61 18.44
N ARG A 41 -8.17 -6.83 17.91
CA ARG A 41 -9.31 -7.34 17.13
C ARG A 41 -9.65 -6.44 15.95
N VAL A 42 -8.66 -6.12 15.13
CA VAL A 42 -8.90 -5.35 13.92
C VAL A 42 -9.81 -6.11 12.96
N ASP A 43 -10.63 -5.39 12.21
CA ASP A 43 -11.57 -5.98 11.25
C ASP A 43 -10.86 -6.49 9.98
N ALA A 44 -9.77 -5.83 9.58
CA ALA A 44 -8.89 -6.24 8.49
C ALA A 44 -7.49 -5.68 8.68
N VAL A 45 -6.51 -6.33 8.08
CA VAL A 45 -5.13 -5.85 7.97
C VAL A 45 -4.85 -5.50 6.51
N ILE A 46 -4.21 -4.36 6.28
CA ILE A 46 -3.84 -3.88 4.94
C ILE A 46 -2.35 -3.57 4.91
N CYS A 47 -1.62 -4.23 4.02
CA CYS A 47 -0.27 -3.82 3.62
C CYS A 47 -0.40 -2.91 2.40
N LEU A 48 0.21 -1.71 2.47
CA LEU A 48 0.13 -0.73 1.39
C LEU A 48 1.13 -0.95 0.26
N GLY A 49 1.85 -2.07 0.25
CA GLY A 49 2.79 -2.45 -0.81
C GLY A 49 4.23 -2.59 -0.37
N ASP A 50 5.09 -2.96 -1.32
CA ASP A 50 6.49 -3.28 -1.12
C ASP A 50 6.68 -4.35 -0.02
N LEU A 51 5.88 -5.44 -0.13
CA LEU A 51 5.87 -6.54 0.83
C LEU A 51 7.21 -7.27 0.87
N VAL A 52 7.81 -7.51 -0.31
CA VAL A 52 9.09 -8.21 -0.45
C VAL A 52 10.09 -7.42 -1.28
N ASP A 53 11.37 -7.58 -0.97
CA ASP A 53 12.48 -7.05 -1.77
C ASP A 53 13.13 -8.18 -2.58
N ASP A 54 14.03 -7.84 -3.52
CA ASP A 54 14.80 -8.82 -4.28
C ASP A 54 15.73 -9.64 -3.37
N CYS A 55 15.55 -10.96 -3.38
CA CYS A 55 16.35 -11.92 -2.61
C CYS A 55 17.55 -12.48 -3.41
N GLY A 56 17.66 -12.17 -4.73
CA GLY A 56 18.75 -12.58 -5.59
C GLY A 56 18.36 -13.54 -6.70
N SER A 57 17.28 -14.28 -6.56
CA SER A 57 16.74 -15.15 -7.61
C SER A 57 15.22 -15.19 -7.58
N VAL A 58 14.60 -15.63 -8.68
CA VAL A 58 13.13 -15.78 -8.76
C VAL A 58 12.63 -16.79 -7.72
N GLU A 59 13.34 -17.89 -7.56
CA GLU A 59 13.00 -18.94 -6.59
C GLU A 59 13.02 -18.40 -5.16
N GLU A 60 14.06 -17.65 -4.79
CA GLU A 60 14.18 -17.04 -3.46
C GLU A 60 13.12 -15.96 -3.23
N ASN A 61 12.76 -15.17 -4.25
CA ASN A 61 11.67 -14.19 -4.18
C ASN A 61 10.32 -14.90 -3.94
N VAL A 62 10.05 -16.02 -4.62
CA VAL A 62 8.84 -16.83 -4.42
C VAL A 62 8.79 -17.43 -3.01
N GLU A 63 9.90 -17.94 -2.50
CA GLU A 63 9.99 -18.48 -1.14
C GLU A 63 9.76 -17.37 -0.10
N ALA A 64 10.33 -16.18 -0.31
CA ALA A 64 10.17 -15.04 0.59
C ALA A 64 8.70 -14.61 0.69
N ILE A 65 8.01 -14.39 -0.44
CA ILE A 65 6.61 -13.95 -0.43
C ILE A 65 5.69 -15.02 0.18
N LYS A 66 5.89 -16.30 -0.12
CA LYS A 66 5.12 -17.40 0.50
C LYS A 66 5.34 -17.48 2.00
N ARG A 67 6.58 -17.33 2.46
CA ARG A 67 6.93 -17.36 3.88
C ARG A 67 6.24 -16.26 4.67
N ILE A 68 6.26 -15.02 4.14
CA ILE A 68 5.58 -13.88 4.79
C ILE A 68 4.06 -14.07 4.76
N THR A 69 3.51 -14.49 3.63
CA THR A 69 2.07 -14.77 3.50
C THR A 69 1.62 -15.82 4.50
N ALA A 70 2.36 -16.92 4.65
CA ALA A 70 2.04 -17.97 5.61
C ALA A 70 2.06 -17.45 7.06
N LEU A 71 3.02 -16.59 7.40
CA LEU A 71 3.05 -15.93 8.71
C LEU A 71 1.77 -15.12 8.94
N ILE A 72 1.42 -14.22 8.02
CA ILE A 72 0.25 -13.33 8.16
C ILE A 72 -1.05 -14.15 8.25
N ARG A 73 -1.22 -15.14 7.36
CA ARG A 73 -2.39 -16.02 7.34
C ARG A 73 -2.57 -16.84 8.61
N SER A 74 -1.48 -17.12 9.35
CA SER A 74 -1.56 -17.87 10.62
C SER A 74 -2.37 -17.16 11.71
N PHE A 75 -2.60 -15.84 11.57
CA PHE A 75 -3.40 -15.05 12.51
C PHE A 75 -4.92 -15.05 12.21
N ASN A 76 -5.35 -15.70 11.13
CA ASN A 76 -6.76 -15.84 10.75
C ASN A 76 -7.54 -14.51 10.75
N VAL A 77 -6.92 -13.46 10.20
CA VAL A 77 -7.52 -12.13 10.00
C VAL A 77 -7.69 -11.88 8.50
N THR A 78 -8.70 -11.09 8.13
CA THR A 78 -8.85 -10.62 6.75
C THR A 78 -7.61 -9.80 6.38
N PHE A 79 -6.93 -10.19 5.32
CA PHE A 79 -5.69 -9.55 4.88
C PHE A 79 -5.76 -9.12 3.43
N TYR A 80 -5.45 -7.86 3.17
CA TYR A 80 -5.26 -7.28 1.85
C TYR A 80 -3.83 -6.77 1.70
N CYS A 81 -3.25 -6.99 0.54
CA CYS A 81 -1.89 -6.53 0.22
C CYS A 81 -1.86 -5.88 -1.15
N MET A 82 -1.64 -4.58 -1.19
CA MET A 82 -1.37 -3.87 -2.44
C MET A 82 0.03 -4.22 -2.93
N MET A 83 0.27 -4.04 -4.23
CA MET A 83 1.63 -4.12 -4.76
C MET A 83 2.28 -2.74 -4.76
N GLY A 84 3.53 -2.67 -4.28
CA GLY A 84 4.41 -1.55 -4.51
C GLY A 84 5.35 -1.79 -5.69
N ASN A 85 6.26 -0.87 -5.94
CA ASN A 85 7.17 -0.97 -7.08
C ASN A 85 8.19 -2.12 -6.90
N HIS A 86 8.62 -2.45 -5.68
CA HIS A 86 9.50 -3.59 -5.44
C HIS A 86 8.80 -4.94 -5.64
N ASP A 87 7.50 -5.03 -5.34
CA ASP A 87 6.73 -6.22 -5.65
C ASP A 87 6.62 -6.42 -7.17
N TYR A 88 6.36 -5.35 -7.94
CA TYR A 88 6.34 -5.39 -9.41
C TYR A 88 7.72 -5.66 -10.03
N GLN A 89 8.80 -5.31 -9.34
CA GLN A 89 10.16 -5.67 -9.79
C GLN A 89 10.34 -7.20 -9.86
N ASN A 90 9.63 -7.94 -9.02
CA ASN A 90 9.79 -9.38 -8.84
C ASN A 90 8.63 -10.20 -9.41
N PHE A 91 7.40 -9.65 -9.46
CA PHE A 91 6.19 -10.42 -9.77
C PHE A 91 5.27 -9.67 -10.73
N THR A 92 4.56 -10.43 -11.57
CA THR A 92 3.33 -9.93 -12.19
C THR A 92 2.21 -9.85 -11.14
N ARG A 93 1.16 -9.07 -11.39
CA ARG A 93 -0.02 -9.02 -10.49
C ARG A 93 -0.63 -10.41 -10.27
N THR A 94 -0.71 -11.22 -11.32
CA THR A 94 -1.25 -12.58 -11.25
C THR A 94 -0.39 -13.48 -10.36
N ASP A 95 0.93 -13.40 -10.49
CA ASP A 95 1.84 -14.18 -9.65
C ASP A 95 1.80 -13.72 -8.20
N PHE A 96 1.78 -12.41 -7.97
CA PHE A 96 1.66 -11.82 -6.63
C PHE A 96 0.39 -12.28 -5.94
N ASP A 97 -0.77 -12.15 -6.58
CA ASP A 97 -2.04 -12.58 -6.02
C ASP A 97 -2.07 -14.08 -5.72
N LYS A 98 -1.53 -14.89 -6.61
CA LYS A 98 -1.36 -16.34 -6.39
C LYS A 98 -0.46 -16.65 -5.18
N TYR A 99 0.67 -15.98 -5.03
CA TYR A 99 1.62 -16.26 -3.95
C TYR A 99 1.23 -15.65 -2.61
N THR A 100 0.36 -14.63 -2.62
CA THR A 100 -0.24 -14.04 -1.43
C THR A 100 -1.59 -14.67 -1.04
N ASP A 101 -1.96 -15.76 -1.72
CA ASP A 101 -3.20 -16.50 -1.45
C ASP A 101 -4.45 -15.61 -1.59
N GLY A 102 -4.52 -14.88 -2.69
CA GLY A 102 -5.65 -13.99 -3.02
C GLY A 102 -5.71 -12.72 -2.15
N ALA A 103 -4.58 -12.22 -1.67
CA ALA A 103 -4.55 -11.01 -0.84
C ALA A 103 -4.61 -9.70 -1.65
N TYR A 104 -4.41 -9.73 -2.98
CA TYR A 104 -4.49 -8.51 -3.77
C TYR A 104 -5.91 -7.93 -3.70
N PRO A 105 -6.09 -6.67 -3.26
CA PRO A 105 -7.43 -6.13 -3.02
C PRO A 105 -8.20 -5.92 -4.33
N PRO A 106 -9.54 -6.04 -4.32
CA PRO A 106 -10.37 -5.53 -5.40
C PRO A 106 -10.24 -4.01 -5.45
N PHE A 107 -10.71 -3.38 -6.53
CA PHE A 107 -10.62 -1.91 -6.68
C PHE A 107 -11.30 -1.14 -5.54
N SER A 108 -12.37 -1.68 -4.96
CA SER A 108 -13.03 -1.08 -3.81
C SER A 108 -13.66 -2.12 -2.88
N ILE A 109 -13.77 -1.77 -1.60
CA ILE A 109 -14.39 -2.59 -0.56
C ILE A 109 -15.31 -1.71 0.26
N GLU A 110 -16.52 -2.18 0.50
CA GLU A 110 -17.44 -1.56 1.46
C GLU A 110 -17.26 -2.18 2.84
N MET A 111 -17.05 -1.33 3.85
CA MET A 111 -16.92 -1.72 5.24
C MET A 111 -17.84 -0.86 6.12
N GLY A 112 -19.02 -1.36 6.41
CA GLY A 112 -20.04 -0.58 7.15
C GLY A 112 -20.46 0.69 6.40
N LYS A 113 -20.19 1.85 6.99
CA LYS A 113 -20.45 3.16 6.39
C LYS A 113 -19.27 3.70 5.58
N SER A 114 -18.20 2.93 5.48
CA SER A 114 -16.98 3.36 4.78
C SER A 114 -16.86 2.67 3.42
N LEU A 115 -16.30 3.39 2.47
CA LEU A 115 -15.86 2.90 1.16
C LEU A 115 -14.34 3.05 1.10
N LEU A 116 -13.65 1.93 0.97
CA LEU A 116 -12.21 1.88 0.73
C LEU A 116 -11.97 1.75 -0.78
N ILE A 117 -11.15 2.61 -1.38
CA ILE A 117 -10.77 2.56 -2.79
C ILE A 117 -9.27 2.34 -2.88
N PHE A 118 -8.84 1.32 -3.64
CA PHE A 118 -7.44 0.96 -3.81
C PHE A 118 -6.94 1.38 -5.18
N LEU A 119 -5.98 2.31 -5.21
CA LEU A 119 -5.40 2.83 -6.45
C LEU A 119 -4.04 2.17 -6.71
N ASP A 120 -3.84 1.72 -7.92
CA ASP A 120 -2.56 1.18 -8.38
C ASP A 120 -1.90 2.19 -9.35
N CYS A 121 -0.91 2.93 -8.85
CA CYS A 121 -0.12 3.87 -9.62
C CYS A 121 1.17 3.26 -10.21
N ASN A 122 1.34 1.93 -10.17
CA ASN A 122 2.49 1.23 -10.73
C ASN A 122 2.41 1.13 -12.26
N TYR A 123 2.16 2.26 -12.90
CA TYR A 123 2.16 2.43 -14.35
C TYR A 123 3.13 3.53 -14.74
N ARG A 124 3.81 3.35 -15.87
CA ARG A 124 4.61 4.41 -16.46
C ARG A 124 3.72 5.53 -17.01
N LYS A 125 4.26 6.72 -17.18
CA LYS A 125 3.58 7.88 -17.80
C LYS A 125 3.01 7.57 -19.19
N CYS A 126 3.58 6.61 -19.90
CA CYS A 126 3.05 6.12 -21.18
C CYS A 126 1.84 5.18 -21.05
N GLY A 127 1.35 4.90 -19.84
CA GLY A 127 0.20 4.04 -19.57
C GLY A 127 0.52 2.54 -19.46
N ARG A 128 1.80 2.15 -19.57
CA ARG A 128 2.20 0.75 -19.45
C ARG A 128 2.39 0.37 -17.97
N ILE A 129 1.74 -0.72 -17.53
CA ILE A 129 1.93 -1.28 -16.18
C ILE A 129 3.37 -1.74 -15.99
N TYR A 130 3.88 -1.68 -14.78
CA TYR A 130 5.17 -2.26 -14.42
C TYR A 130 5.19 -3.78 -14.64
N ALA A 131 6.39 -4.29 -14.90
CA ALA A 131 6.63 -5.71 -15.08
C ALA A 131 7.98 -6.10 -14.45
N PRO A 132 8.18 -7.39 -14.13
CA PRO A 132 9.45 -7.86 -13.58
C PRO A 132 10.64 -7.42 -14.41
N GLY A 133 11.62 -6.78 -13.75
CA GLY A 133 12.82 -6.21 -14.38
C GLY A 133 12.59 -4.91 -15.17
N ASP A 134 11.35 -4.37 -15.23
CA ASP A 134 11.03 -3.12 -15.96
C ASP A 134 10.25 -2.15 -15.08
N VAL A 135 10.86 -1.75 -13.97
CA VAL A 135 10.32 -0.78 -13.01
C VAL A 135 11.19 0.47 -12.98
N ASP A 136 10.55 1.63 -13.03
CA ASP A 136 11.15 2.92 -12.69
C ASP A 136 10.25 3.62 -11.68
N TRP A 137 10.58 3.50 -10.41
CA TRP A 137 9.78 3.99 -9.30
C TRP A 137 9.49 5.51 -9.31
N LYS A 138 10.19 6.27 -10.18
CA LYS A 138 9.96 7.71 -10.39
C LYS A 138 9.03 8.00 -11.57
N ASP A 139 8.81 7.02 -12.44
CA ASP A 139 7.93 7.12 -13.59
C ASP A 139 6.58 6.46 -13.27
N THR A 140 5.82 7.08 -12.35
CA THR A 140 4.56 6.54 -11.83
C THR A 140 3.37 7.37 -12.27
N ARG A 141 2.24 6.71 -12.57
CA ARG A 141 0.99 7.34 -12.98
C ARG A 141 -0.22 6.51 -12.60
N LEU A 142 -1.30 7.15 -12.17
CA LEU A 142 -2.62 6.50 -12.10
C LEU A 142 -3.23 6.46 -13.51
N PRO A 143 -3.63 5.28 -14.04
CA PRO A 143 -4.35 5.19 -15.30
C PRO A 143 -5.68 5.94 -15.30
N GLU A 144 -6.07 6.47 -16.44
CA GLU A 144 -7.28 7.29 -16.60
C GLU A 144 -8.58 6.52 -16.29
N ASP A 145 -8.60 5.23 -16.60
CA ASP A 145 -9.75 4.36 -16.29
C ASP A 145 -9.91 4.17 -14.77
N GLN A 146 -8.82 4.09 -14.00
CA GLN A 146 -8.89 4.05 -12.55
C GLN A 146 -9.32 5.40 -11.95
N LEU A 147 -8.83 6.51 -12.51
CA LEU A 147 -9.23 7.85 -12.09
C LEU A 147 -10.74 8.07 -12.31
N SER A 148 -11.24 7.70 -13.47
CA SER A 148 -12.66 7.77 -13.82
C SER A 148 -13.51 6.88 -12.93
N LYS A 149 -13.08 5.64 -12.71
CA LYS A 149 -13.79 4.68 -11.84
C LYS A 149 -13.82 5.14 -10.38
N MET A 150 -12.73 5.73 -9.86
CA MET A 150 -12.70 6.32 -8.53
C MET A 150 -13.76 7.42 -8.40
N ARG A 151 -13.83 8.35 -9.36
CA ARG A 151 -14.85 9.42 -9.41
C ARG A 151 -16.26 8.83 -9.37
N GLU A 152 -16.57 7.90 -10.27
CA GLU A 152 -17.88 7.26 -10.35
C GLU A 152 -18.30 6.59 -9.04
N LEU A 153 -17.38 5.89 -8.37
CA LEU A 153 -17.66 5.23 -7.09
C LEU A 153 -17.94 6.23 -5.98
N ILE A 154 -17.20 7.33 -5.91
CA ILE A 154 -17.43 8.36 -4.90
C ILE A 154 -18.77 9.06 -5.15
N GLU A 155 -19.09 9.41 -6.39
CA GLU A 155 -20.37 9.99 -6.79
C GLU A 155 -21.56 9.09 -6.46
N ALA A 156 -21.42 7.78 -6.65
CA ALA A 156 -22.44 6.78 -6.34
C ALA A 156 -22.62 6.49 -4.85
N SER A 157 -21.74 7.02 -3.98
CA SER A 157 -21.70 6.70 -2.55
C SER A 157 -21.70 7.97 -1.67
N PRO A 158 -22.65 8.91 -1.85
CA PRO A 158 -22.60 10.22 -1.17
C PRO A 158 -22.79 10.12 0.36
N GLU A 159 -23.37 9.02 0.85
CA GLU A 159 -23.61 8.76 2.27
C GLU A 159 -22.46 8.01 2.96
N LYS A 160 -21.43 7.58 2.22
CA LYS A 160 -20.29 6.83 2.77
C LYS A 160 -19.11 7.75 3.02
N ASP A 161 -18.39 7.46 4.11
CA ASP A 161 -17.06 8.03 4.32
C ASP A 161 -16.06 7.30 3.42
N VAL A 162 -15.38 8.03 2.55
CA VAL A 162 -14.46 7.47 1.56
C VAL A 162 -13.02 7.58 2.03
N TYR A 163 -12.30 6.48 1.94
CA TYR A 163 -10.86 6.37 2.20
C TYR A 163 -10.18 5.83 0.95
N VAL A 164 -9.15 6.51 0.48
CA VAL A 164 -8.39 6.10 -0.70
C VAL A 164 -7.03 5.59 -0.26
N LEU A 165 -6.65 4.41 -0.74
CA LEU A 165 -5.40 3.77 -0.41
C LEU A 165 -4.54 3.64 -1.68
N SER A 166 -3.25 3.97 -1.58
CA SER A 166 -2.29 3.86 -2.67
C SER A 166 -0.91 3.51 -2.11
N HIS A 167 -0.10 2.77 -2.86
CA HIS A 167 1.30 2.65 -2.49
C HIS A 167 2.04 3.96 -2.76
N GLN A 168 2.01 4.47 -4.01
CA GLN A 168 2.64 5.72 -4.38
C GLN A 168 1.89 6.92 -3.82
N ASN A 169 2.61 8.02 -3.62
CA ASN A 169 2.07 9.22 -3.02
C ASN A 169 1.40 10.15 -4.03
N VAL A 170 0.31 10.77 -3.59
CA VAL A 170 -0.34 11.90 -4.27
C VAL A 170 -0.25 13.18 -3.44
N ASP A 171 0.39 13.13 -2.27
CA ASP A 171 0.67 14.27 -1.41
C ASP A 171 1.78 15.15 -2.01
N SER A 172 1.49 16.43 -2.22
CA SER A 172 2.46 17.41 -2.74
C SER A 172 3.44 17.95 -1.68
N GLY A 173 3.27 17.59 -0.41
CA GLY A 173 4.12 18.04 0.70
C GLY A 173 5.43 17.26 0.85
N ILE A 174 5.61 16.17 0.08
CA ILE A 174 6.81 15.35 0.11
C ILE A 174 7.72 15.58 -1.11
N ARG A 175 8.83 14.88 -1.18
CA ARG A 175 9.75 14.96 -2.33
C ARG A 175 9.05 14.58 -3.64
N ALA A 176 9.22 15.41 -4.65
CA ALA A 176 8.55 15.27 -5.95
C ALA A 176 8.83 13.94 -6.66
N ASP A 177 10.00 13.32 -6.44
CA ASP A 177 10.35 12.03 -7.04
C ASP A 177 9.64 10.82 -6.41
N HIS A 178 8.86 11.01 -5.34
CA HIS A 178 7.98 10.01 -4.73
C HIS A 178 6.51 10.26 -5.05
N VAL A 179 6.19 11.36 -5.71
CA VAL A 179 4.81 11.74 -6.04
C VAL A 179 4.47 11.25 -7.44
N THR A 180 3.30 10.63 -7.59
CA THR A 180 2.83 10.16 -8.90
C THR A 180 2.61 11.31 -9.87
N ASP A 181 2.88 11.12 -11.16
CA ASP A 181 2.95 12.17 -12.18
C ASP A 181 1.65 12.98 -12.30
N ASN A 182 0.49 12.32 -12.25
CA ASN A 182 -0.81 12.97 -12.31
C ASN A 182 -1.49 13.14 -10.93
N ALA A 183 -0.70 13.31 -9.88
CA ALA A 183 -1.23 13.52 -8.53
C ALA A 183 -2.16 14.73 -8.42
N GLU A 184 -1.96 15.76 -9.24
CA GLU A 184 -2.79 16.94 -9.28
C GLU A 184 -4.21 16.63 -9.75
N ASP A 185 -4.35 15.80 -10.80
CA ASP A 185 -5.63 15.33 -11.32
C ASP A 185 -6.36 14.47 -10.28
N ILE A 186 -5.62 13.58 -9.58
CA ILE A 186 -6.17 12.75 -8.53
C ILE A 186 -6.69 13.62 -7.38
N ARG A 187 -5.90 14.58 -6.90
CA ARG A 187 -6.32 15.52 -5.85
C ARG A 187 -7.52 16.36 -6.26
N ALA A 188 -7.57 16.83 -7.51
CA ALA A 188 -8.71 17.58 -8.03
C ALA A 188 -10.02 16.76 -7.96
N VAL A 189 -9.97 15.47 -8.28
CA VAL A 189 -11.11 14.57 -8.12
C VAL A 189 -11.47 14.42 -6.64
N LEU A 190 -10.52 14.10 -5.78
CA LEU A 190 -10.76 13.86 -4.35
C LEU A 190 -11.36 15.09 -3.65
N ASN A 191 -10.82 16.27 -3.93
CA ASN A 191 -11.26 17.54 -3.33
C ASN A 191 -12.63 18.00 -3.82
N SER A 192 -13.15 17.42 -4.91
CA SER A 192 -14.51 17.72 -5.39
C SER A 192 -15.62 17.07 -4.57
N PHE A 193 -15.26 16.18 -3.61
CA PHE A 193 -16.21 15.40 -2.82
C PHE A 193 -16.01 15.59 -1.32
N ALA A 194 -17.05 16.08 -0.64
CA ALA A 194 -16.99 16.36 0.80
C ALA A 194 -16.95 15.11 1.70
N ASN A 195 -17.22 13.92 1.15
CA ASN A 195 -17.22 12.65 1.87
C ASN A 195 -15.88 11.88 1.79
N VAL A 196 -14.87 12.41 1.09
CA VAL A 196 -13.50 11.89 1.14
C VAL A 196 -12.85 12.31 2.46
N ARG A 197 -12.42 11.33 3.26
CA ARG A 197 -11.89 11.55 4.62
C ARG A 197 -10.38 11.55 4.67
N ALA A 198 -9.76 10.59 3.98
CA ALA A 198 -8.31 10.50 3.96
C ALA A 198 -7.81 9.75 2.72
N VAL A 199 -6.56 10.07 2.35
CA VAL A 199 -5.71 9.29 1.46
C VAL A 199 -4.61 8.67 2.30
N ILE A 200 -4.46 7.34 2.27
CA ILE A 200 -3.52 6.57 3.08
C ILE A 200 -2.48 5.96 2.13
N GLN A 201 -1.20 6.18 2.40
CA GLN A 201 -0.13 5.93 1.43
C GLN A 201 1.10 5.27 2.08
N GLY A 202 1.95 4.65 1.25
CA GLY A 202 3.27 4.12 1.60
C GLY A 202 4.41 4.81 0.84
N HIS A 203 5.41 4.03 0.39
CA HIS A 203 6.47 4.42 -0.54
C HIS A 203 7.46 5.50 -0.03
N TYR A 204 7.00 6.56 0.62
CA TYR A 204 7.86 7.57 1.22
C TYR A 204 8.22 7.17 2.65
N HIS A 205 9.32 6.44 2.80
CA HIS A 205 9.73 5.72 4.02
C HIS A 205 9.76 6.55 5.30
N HIS A 206 9.93 7.88 5.20
CA HIS A 206 9.96 8.75 6.39
C HIS A 206 8.58 8.98 7.01
N GLY A 207 7.52 8.61 6.31
CA GLY A 207 6.16 8.99 6.70
C GLY A 207 5.90 10.50 6.56
N HIS A 208 4.65 10.87 6.42
CA HIS A 208 4.24 12.29 6.35
C HIS A 208 2.74 12.44 6.60
N ASP A 209 2.38 13.47 7.35
CA ASP A 209 0.99 13.89 7.52
C ASP A 209 0.79 15.27 6.90
N ASN A 210 -0.27 15.42 6.09
CA ASN A 210 -0.61 16.67 5.45
C ASN A 210 -2.12 16.84 5.32
N VAL A 211 -2.57 18.06 5.13
CA VAL A 211 -3.95 18.40 4.77
C VAL A 211 -3.91 19.34 3.57
N ILE A 212 -4.49 18.90 2.46
CA ILE A 212 -4.57 19.69 1.23
C ILE A 212 -6.05 19.86 0.90
N ASP A 213 -6.50 21.12 0.82
CA ASP A 213 -7.88 21.48 0.51
C ASP A 213 -8.94 20.76 1.37
N GLY A 214 -8.59 20.47 2.63
CA GLY A 214 -9.48 19.81 3.60
C GLY A 214 -9.41 18.27 3.61
N THR A 215 -8.75 17.64 2.63
CA THR A 215 -8.50 16.19 2.61
C THR A 215 -7.22 15.86 3.37
N LYS A 216 -7.29 14.88 4.28
CA LYS A 216 -6.12 14.38 5.01
C LYS A 216 -5.31 13.43 4.11
N TYR A 217 -3.99 13.64 4.05
CA TYR A 217 -3.01 12.74 3.43
C TYR A 217 -2.15 12.16 4.53
N HIS A 218 -2.12 10.85 4.64
CA HIS A 218 -1.39 10.12 5.66
C HIS A 218 -0.47 9.08 5.02
N THR A 219 0.81 9.34 5.04
CA THR A 219 1.83 8.42 4.54
C THR A 219 2.46 7.70 5.72
N LEU A 220 2.34 6.39 5.78
CA LEU A 220 2.90 5.60 6.85
C LEU A 220 4.44 5.52 6.74
N PRO A 221 5.16 5.56 7.87
CA PRO A 221 6.58 5.22 7.88
C PRO A 221 6.80 3.77 7.45
N ALA A 222 7.89 3.52 6.71
CA ALA A 222 8.22 2.18 6.23
C ALA A 222 8.62 1.24 7.38
N MET A 223 8.06 0.05 7.40
CA MET A 223 8.37 -0.97 8.40
C MET A 223 9.84 -1.45 8.32
N CYS A 224 10.45 -1.45 7.13
CA CYS A 224 11.82 -1.93 6.95
C CYS A 224 12.89 -1.03 7.56
N GLU A 225 12.58 0.23 7.88
CA GLU A 225 13.59 1.19 8.34
C GLU A 225 14.01 0.93 9.79
N GLY A 226 15.32 0.95 10.03
CA GLY A 226 15.90 0.77 11.36
C GLY A 226 15.49 -0.54 12.04
N GLU A 227 15.53 -0.54 13.38
CA GLU A 227 15.22 -1.73 14.21
C GLU A 227 13.78 -1.75 14.74
N GLY A 228 13.11 -0.60 14.79
CA GLY A 228 11.73 -0.47 15.27
C GLY A 228 10.71 -1.02 14.29
N SER A 229 9.52 -1.38 14.80
CA SER A 229 8.38 -1.78 13.97
C SER A 229 7.43 -0.59 13.81
N TYR A 230 7.10 -0.25 12.56
CA TYR A 230 6.13 0.80 12.25
C TYR A 230 4.87 0.15 11.70
N PHE A 231 3.79 0.29 12.44
CA PHE A 231 2.44 -0.13 12.07
C PHE A 231 1.44 0.67 12.91
N GLU A 232 0.21 0.72 12.50
CA GLU A 232 -0.81 1.46 13.25
C GLU A 232 -2.18 0.81 13.16
N ILE A 233 -3.08 1.21 14.05
CA ILE A 233 -4.52 0.93 13.95
C ILE A 233 -5.20 2.20 13.50
N PHE A 234 -5.83 2.13 12.34
CA PHE A 234 -6.59 3.22 11.73
C PHE A 234 -8.08 2.98 11.89
N GLU A 235 -8.79 3.94 12.49
CA GLU A 235 -10.24 3.83 12.68
C GLU A 235 -10.98 4.45 11.49
N VAL A 236 -11.77 3.65 10.79
CA VAL A 236 -12.76 4.11 9.80
C VAL A 236 -14.13 4.14 10.44
N LYS A 237 -14.93 5.16 10.06
CA LYS A 237 -16.22 5.44 10.71
C LYS A 237 -17.37 4.64 10.11
#